data_cb76d8293b733d605405cc96d1688450
#
_entry.id   cb76d8293b733d605405cc96d1688450
#
_cell.length_a   1.000
_cell.length_b   1.000
_cell.length_c   1.000
_cell.angle_alpha   90.00
_cell.angle_beta   90.00
_cell.angle_gamma   90.00
#
_symmetry.space_group_name_H-M   'P 1'
#
loop_
_entity.id
_entity.type
_entity.pdbx_description
1 polymer ?
#
loop_
_entity_poly.entity_id
_entity_poly.type
_entity_poly.pdbx_seq_one_letter_code
_entity_poly.pdbx_strand_id
1 'polypeptide(L)'
;MKLAGVKVREENLNWNVAADAIKEKRLDAFTIPNPVPSPAFVKFSTDQPITLLPVEGNILKTMLTMNKAYFPITIPANSYKGQDVAVKTVGFTLWTIAGCNVPADVVYEVTRLNYSKKGMSYLIKVHKGWKVGFDLMPALGQMKAINMKVHPGAARYWKEKGHNVSGF
;
A
#
# COMPACT_ATOMS: atom_id res chain seq x y z
N MET A 1 17.11 2.41 6.41
CA MET A 1 17.94 2.23 7.62
C MET A 1 19.10 3.22 7.69
N LYS A 2 19.80 3.54 6.60
CA LYS A 2 20.84 4.61 6.58
C LYS A 2 20.34 5.96 7.14
N LEU A 3 19.08 6.31 6.92
CA LEU A 3 18.45 7.54 7.41
C LEU A 3 18.30 7.60 8.94
N ALA A 4 18.33 6.47 9.62
CA ALA A 4 18.26 6.38 11.08
C ALA A 4 19.62 6.28 11.75
N GLY A 5 20.73 6.38 10.98
CA GLY A 5 22.09 6.18 11.49
C GLY A 5 22.41 4.76 11.94
N VAL A 6 21.52 3.81 11.66
CA VAL A 6 21.71 2.40 12.05
C VAL A 6 22.51 1.69 10.97
N LYS A 7 23.66 1.11 11.36
CA LYS A 7 24.44 0.24 10.47
C LYS A 7 23.75 -1.12 10.38
N VAL A 8 23.33 -1.49 9.19
CA VAL A 8 22.70 -2.79 8.91
C VAL A 8 23.34 -3.45 7.70
N ARG A 9 23.39 -4.76 7.69
CA ARG A 9 23.63 -5.55 6.50
C ARG A 9 22.28 -5.74 5.80
N GLU A 10 22.14 -5.23 4.59
CA GLU A 10 20.92 -5.30 3.80
C GLU A 10 20.97 -6.51 2.87
N GLU A 11 19.89 -7.30 2.86
CA GLU A 11 19.71 -8.44 1.95
C GLU A 11 18.38 -8.28 1.21
N ASN A 12 18.40 -8.47 -0.11
CA ASN A 12 17.19 -8.45 -0.94
C ASN A 12 16.66 -9.87 -1.09
N LEU A 13 15.63 -10.20 -0.33
CA LEU A 13 15.01 -11.50 -0.29
C LEU A 13 13.53 -11.40 -0.69
N ASN A 14 13.00 -12.44 -1.32
CA ASN A 14 11.55 -12.55 -1.46
C ASN A 14 10.90 -12.86 -0.09
N TRP A 15 9.57 -12.67 -0.01
CA TRP A 15 8.81 -12.84 1.23
C TRP A 15 9.08 -14.19 1.93
N ASN A 16 8.95 -15.29 1.20
CA ASN A 16 9.03 -16.62 1.80
C ASN A 16 10.42 -16.87 2.38
N VAL A 17 11.47 -16.52 1.63
CA VAL A 17 12.87 -16.66 2.07
C VAL A 17 13.16 -15.76 3.27
N ALA A 18 12.65 -14.53 3.29
CA ALA A 18 12.81 -13.62 4.43
C ALA A 18 12.11 -14.15 5.69
N ALA A 19 10.88 -14.69 5.54
CA ALA A 19 10.13 -15.28 6.64
C ALA A 19 10.84 -16.49 7.23
N ASP A 20 11.38 -17.38 6.40
CA ASP A 20 12.16 -18.54 6.86
C ASP A 20 13.48 -18.10 7.51
N ALA A 21 14.17 -17.10 6.95
CA ALA A 21 15.39 -16.56 7.52
C ALA A 21 15.20 -15.97 8.92
N ILE A 22 14.06 -15.32 9.20
CA ILE A 22 13.69 -14.90 10.56
C ILE A 22 13.48 -16.09 11.49
N LYS A 23 12.74 -17.12 11.04
CA LYS A 23 12.50 -18.34 11.83
C LYS A 23 13.80 -19.05 12.20
N GLU A 24 14.73 -19.07 11.26
CA GLU A 24 16.06 -19.67 11.42
C GLU A 24 17.08 -18.74 12.11
N LYS A 25 16.67 -17.55 12.55
CA LYS A 25 17.54 -16.54 13.18
C LYS A 25 18.71 -16.09 12.32
N ARG A 26 18.59 -16.19 11.00
CA ARG A 26 19.58 -15.69 10.02
C ARG A 26 19.33 -14.23 9.62
N LEU A 27 18.13 -13.72 9.93
CA LEU A 27 17.71 -12.35 9.68
C LEU A 27 17.05 -11.80 10.94
N ASP A 28 17.42 -10.58 11.34
CA ASP A 28 16.89 -9.93 12.56
C ASP A 28 15.57 -9.23 12.31
N ALA A 29 15.39 -8.63 11.14
CA ALA A 29 14.19 -7.89 10.76
C ALA A 29 14.04 -7.86 9.24
N PHE A 30 12.80 -7.66 8.77
CA PHE A 30 12.53 -7.40 7.35
C PHE A 30 11.39 -6.43 7.17
N THR A 31 11.33 -5.82 6.01
CA THR A 31 10.23 -4.92 5.61
C THR A 31 9.63 -5.38 4.30
N ILE A 32 8.32 -5.26 4.17
CA ILE A 32 7.58 -5.65 2.98
C ILE A 32 6.40 -4.70 2.75
N PRO A 33 6.19 -4.26 1.50
CA PRO A 33 4.98 -3.53 1.14
C PRO A 33 3.78 -4.48 1.09
N ASN A 34 2.80 -4.27 1.99
CA ASN A 34 1.59 -5.07 2.04
C ASN A 34 0.41 -4.27 2.61
N PRO A 35 -0.82 -4.57 2.19
CA PRO A 35 -2.01 -4.04 2.87
C PRO A 35 -2.13 -4.59 4.29
N VAL A 36 -2.82 -3.85 5.14
CA VAL A 36 -3.06 -4.23 6.54
C VAL A 36 -4.53 -4.66 6.71
N PRO A 37 -4.81 -5.83 7.31
CA PRO A 37 -3.85 -6.87 7.68
C PRO A 37 -3.35 -7.66 6.46
N SER A 38 -2.06 -7.95 6.44
CA SER A 38 -1.45 -8.81 5.43
C SER A 38 -1.72 -10.29 5.75
N PRO A 39 -2.27 -11.09 4.83
CA PRO A 39 -2.48 -12.53 5.07
C PRO A 39 -1.17 -13.27 5.42
N ALA A 40 -0.08 -12.86 4.81
CA ALA A 40 1.24 -13.43 5.07
C ALA A 40 1.70 -13.14 6.50
N PHE A 41 1.56 -11.90 6.98
CA PHE A 41 1.88 -11.56 8.37
C PHE A 41 0.92 -12.19 9.37
N VAL A 42 -0.36 -12.33 9.04
CA VAL A 42 -1.32 -13.07 9.89
C VAL A 42 -0.87 -14.50 10.08
N LYS A 43 -0.52 -15.21 8.99
CA LYS A 43 0.03 -16.58 9.07
C LYS A 43 1.33 -16.60 9.88
N PHE A 44 2.27 -15.73 9.57
CA PHE A 44 3.56 -15.67 10.25
C PHE A 44 3.43 -15.43 11.76
N SER A 45 2.55 -14.48 12.17
CA SER A 45 2.28 -14.20 13.60
C SER A 45 1.57 -15.33 14.32
N THR A 46 0.93 -16.25 13.59
CA THR A 46 0.34 -17.45 14.17
C THR A 46 1.41 -18.48 14.52
N ASP A 47 2.41 -18.61 13.64
CA ASP A 47 3.50 -19.57 13.79
C ASP A 47 4.51 -19.14 14.86
N GLN A 48 4.75 -17.85 15.01
CA GLN A 48 5.70 -17.29 15.99
C GLN A 48 5.36 -15.85 16.38
N PRO A 49 5.75 -15.40 17.59
CA PRO A 49 5.58 -14.00 18.00
C PRO A 49 6.30 -13.05 17.04
N ILE A 50 5.65 -11.94 16.71
CA ILE A 50 6.23 -10.86 15.91
C ILE A 50 6.14 -9.54 16.66
N THR A 51 7.11 -8.66 16.42
CA THR A 51 7.07 -7.28 16.87
C THR A 51 7.10 -6.37 15.67
N LEU A 52 6.09 -5.50 15.54
CA LEU A 52 6.09 -4.46 14.53
C LEU A 52 6.93 -3.29 15.01
N LEU A 53 7.93 -2.91 14.23
CA LEU A 53 8.78 -1.77 14.53
C LEU A 53 8.12 -0.49 14.01
N PRO A 54 7.92 0.54 14.86
CA PRO A 54 7.31 1.78 14.43
C PRO A 54 8.25 2.58 13.51
N VAL A 55 7.65 3.27 12.55
CA VAL A 55 8.33 4.29 11.75
C VAL A 55 7.70 5.63 12.10
N GLU A 56 8.36 6.38 13.00
CA GLU A 56 7.83 7.63 13.55
C GLU A 56 8.93 8.67 13.78
N GLY A 57 8.56 9.81 14.32
CA GLY A 57 9.51 10.88 14.66
C GLY A 57 10.27 11.42 13.44
N ASN A 58 11.56 11.62 13.57
CA ASN A 58 12.42 12.18 12.52
C ASN A 58 12.56 11.22 11.32
N ILE A 59 12.51 9.92 11.55
CA ILE A 59 12.61 8.93 10.46
C ILE A 59 11.40 9.06 9.54
N LEU A 60 10.19 9.09 10.10
CA LEU A 60 8.97 9.29 9.32
C LEU A 60 9.00 10.64 8.58
N LYS A 61 9.36 11.73 9.25
CA LYS A 61 9.49 13.04 8.62
C LYS A 61 10.44 13.02 7.42
N THR A 62 11.60 12.40 7.58
CA THR A 62 12.58 12.27 6.50
C THR A 62 12.02 11.46 5.33
N MET A 63 11.35 10.34 5.58
CA MET A 63 10.73 9.52 4.52
C MET A 63 9.67 10.30 3.75
N LEU A 64 8.80 11.05 4.43
CA LEU A 64 7.75 11.89 3.81
C LEU A 64 8.34 13.03 2.97
N THR A 65 9.50 13.55 3.36
CA THR A 65 10.20 14.58 2.59
C THR A 65 10.86 14.01 1.33
N MET A 66 11.43 12.81 1.45
CA MET A 66 12.13 12.14 0.34
C MET A 66 11.18 11.65 -0.76
N ASN A 67 9.98 11.23 -0.40
CA ASN A 67 9.01 10.73 -1.36
C ASN A 67 7.60 11.22 -1.01
N LYS A 68 7.08 12.12 -1.84
CA LYS A 68 5.74 12.71 -1.68
C LYS A 68 4.60 11.70 -1.87
N ALA A 69 4.86 10.51 -2.39
CA ALA A 69 3.88 9.42 -2.46
C ALA A 69 3.69 8.70 -1.12
N TYR A 70 4.56 8.95 -0.15
CA TYR A 70 4.43 8.40 1.20
C TYR A 70 3.49 9.24 2.06
N PHE A 71 2.80 8.59 2.97
CA PHE A 71 1.93 9.22 3.98
C PHE A 71 1.96 8.44 5.29
N PRO A 72 1.69 9.10 6.43
CA PRO A 72 1.65 8.41 7.70
C PRO A 72 0.40 7.54 7.80
N ILE A 73 0.56 6.33 8.30
CA ILE A 73 -0.55 5.42 8.63
C ILE A 73 -0.35 4.84 10.01
N THR A 74 -1.44 4.31 10.57
CA THR A 74 -1.40 3.54 11.82
C THR A 74 -1.95 2.15 11.55
N ILE A 75 -1.17 1.14 11.87
CA ILE A 75 -1.64 -0.25 11.91
C ILE A 75 -2.45 -0.40 13.20
N PRO A 76 -3.75 -0.71 13.13
CA PRO A 76 -4.58 -0.85 14.33
C PRO A 76 -4.06 -1.95 15.26
N ALA A 77 -4.26 -1.79 16.57
CA ALA A 77 -4.02 -2.86 17.52
C ALA A 77 -4.81 -4.13 17.12
N ASN A 78 -4.30 -5.28 17.47
CA ASN A 78 -4.88 -6.58 17.18
C ASN A 78 -5.02 -6.91 15.68
N SER A 79 -4.26 -6.24 14.81
CA SER A 79 -4.16 -6.60 13.39
C SER A 79 -3.44 -7.93 13.19
N TYR A 80 -2.54 -8.28 14.12
CA TYR A 80 -1.77 -9.52 14.11
C TYR A 80 -1.72 -10.13 15.51
N LYS A 81 -1.50 -11.43 15.62
CA LYS A 81 -1.39 -12.13 16.89
C LYS A 81 -0.21 -11.57 17.72
N GLY A 82 -0.48 -11.18 18.95
CA GLY A 82 0.53 -10.60 19.86
C GLY A 82 0.87 -9.13 19.61
N GLN A 83 0.12 -8.45 18.73
CA GLN A 83 0.24 -7.01 18.53
C GLN A 83 -0.89 -6.27 19.26
N ASP A 84 -0.69 -5.95 20.54
CA ASP A 84 -1.71 -5.41 21.42
C ASP A 84 -1.85 -3.88 21.34
N VAL A 85 -0.90 -3.21 20.70
CA VAL A 85 -0.88 -1.76 20.55
C VAL A 85 -0.90 -1.34 19.08
N ALA A 86 -1.46 -0.18 18.80
CA ALA A 86 -1.41 0.41 17.47
C ALA A 86 0.01 0.85 17.12
N VAL A 87 0.44 0.65 15.87
CA VAL A 87 1.81 0.93 15.43
C VAL A 87 1.80 1.94 14.29
N LYS A 88 2.47 3.08 14.49
CA LYS A 88 2.66 4.09 13.45
C LYS A 88 3.68 3.62 12.44
N THR A 89 3.42 3.87 11.16
CA THR A 89 4.34 3.53 10.08
C THR A 89 4.11 4.43 8.87
N VAL A 90 4.87 4.19 7.81
CA VAL A 90 4.70 4.83 6.51
C VAL A 90 3.84 3.97 5.59
N GLY A 91 2.90 4.58 4.90
CA GLY A 91 2.09 3.97 3.87
C GLY A 91 2.35 4.56 2.50
N PHE A 92 1.87 3.88 1.48
CA PHE A 92 1.84 4.35 0.11
C PHE A 92 0.65 3.71 -0.63
N THR A 93 0.25 4.32 -1.74
CA THR A 93 -0.88 3.82 -2.55
C THR A 93 -0.35 2.94 -3.68
N LEU A 94 -1.05 1.84 -3.94
CA LEU A 94 -0.88 1.04 -5.15
C LEU A 94 -1.83 1.55 -6.24
N TRP A 95 -1.33 1.62 -7.47
CA TRP A 95 -2.05 2.16 -8.60
C TRP A 95 -2.27 1.10 -9.67
N THR A 96 -3.43 1.12 -10.30
CA THR A 96 -3.61 0.47 -11.60
C THR A 96 -3.17 1.47 -12.67
N ILE A 97 -2.20 1.11 -13.47
CA ILE A 97 -1.67 1.96 -14.54
C ILE A 97 -2.03 1.39 -15.91
N ALA A 98 -2.22 2.27 -16.87
CA ALA A 98 -2.40 1.92 -18.28
C ALA A 98 -1.35 2.66 -19.11
N GLY A 99 -0.88 2.05 -20.18
CA GLY A 99 -0.02 2.73 -21.16
C GLY A 99 -0.77 3.89 -21.82
N CYS A 100 -0.07 4.96 -22.18
CA CYS A 100 -0.68 6.14 -22.80
C CYS A 100 -1.33 5.85 -24.16
N ASN A 101 -0.95 4.75 -24.80
CA ASN A 101 -1.48 4.28 -26.08
C ASN A 101 -2.73 3.39 -25.95
N VAL A 102 -3.15 3.04 -24.73
CA VAL A 102 -4.37 2.26 -24.52
C VAL A 102 -5.59 3.14 -24.86
N PRO A 103 -6.54 2.67 -25.69
CA PRO A 103 -7.72 3.46 -26.03
C PRO A 103 -8.52 3.88 -24.78
N ALA A 104 -9.01 5.13 -24.78
CA ALA A 104 -9.75 5.69 -23.65
C ALA A 104 -11.01 4.88 -23.29
N ASP A 105 -11.68 4.31 -24.27
CA ASP A 105 -12.87 3.48 -24.04
C ASP A 105 -12.53 2.19 -23.29
N VAL A 106 -11.39 1.58 -23.59
CA VAL A 106 -10.92 0.38 -22.88
C VAL A 106 -10.65 0.72 -21.41
N VAL A 107 -9.91 1.79 -21.13
CA VAL A 107 -9.61 2.20 -19.75
C VAL A 107 -10.86 2.65 -19.02
N TYR A 108 -11.80 3.31 -19.70
CA TYR A 108 -13.12 3.65 -19.14
C TYR A 108 -13.86 2.38 -18.67
N GLU A 109 -13.97 1.38 -19.56
CA GLU A 109 -14.67 0.14 -19.24
C GLU A 109 -13.99 -0.66 -18.11
N VAL A 110 -12.67 -0.75 -18.10
CA VAL A 110 -11.92 -1.39 -17.00
C VAL A 110 -12.20 -0.67 -15.67
N THR A 111 -12.17 0.66 -15.68
CA THR A 111 -12.47 1.47 -14.48
C THR A 111 -13.91 1.24 -14.04
N ARG A 112 -14.87 1.31 -14.96
CA ARG A 112 -16.29 1.08 -14.68
C ARG A 112 -16.56 -0.30 -14.10
N LEU A 113 -15.94 -1.34 -14.65
CA LEU A 113 -16.08 -2.71 -14.15
C LEU A 113 -15.49 -2.86 -12.76
N ASN A 114 -14.28 -2.36 -12.53
CA ASN A 114 -13.59 -2.45 -11.23
C ASN A 114 -14.40 -1.77 -10.12
N TYR A 115 -14.99 -0.61 -10.39
CA TYR A 115 -15.77 0.17 -9.43
C TYR A 115 -17.28 -0.13 -9.48
N SER A 116 -17.72 -1.13 -10.23
CA SER A 116 -19.07 -1.66 -10.13
C SER A 116 -19.25 -2.45 -8.82
N LYS A 117 -20.48 -2.57 -8.30
CA LYS A 117 -20.77 -3.39 -7.10
C LYS A 117 -20.22 -4.81 -7.23
N LYS A 118 -20.37 -5.43 -8.42
CA LYS A 118 -19.87 -6.78 -8.70
C LYS A 118 -18.35 -6.82 -8.74
N GLY A 119 -17.71 -5.86 -9.41
CA GLY A 119 -16.25 -5.76 -9.53
C GLY A 119 -15.60 -5.55 -8.17
N MET A 120 -16.07 -4.57 -7.38
CA MET A 120 -15.58 -4.34 -6.02
C MET A 120 -15.70 -5.58 -5.13
N SER A 121 -16.86 -6.24 -5.14
CA SER A 121 -17.06 -7.47 -4.36
C SER A 121 -16.12 -8.59 -4.79
N TYR A 122 -15.86 -8.74 -6.08
CA TYR A 122 -14.91 -9.71 -6.61
C TYR A 122 -13.48 -9.39 -6.19
N LEU A 123 -13.03 -8.15 -6.42
CA LEU A 123 -11.65 -7.73 -6.14
C LEU A 123 -11.30 -7.81 -4.65
N ILE A 124 -12.24 -7.46 -3.76
CA ILE A 124 -12.06 -7.63 -2.30
C ILE A 124 -11.88 -9.10 -1.91
N LYS A 125 -12.58 -10.04 -2.58
CA LYS A 125 -12.39 -11.47 -2.35
C LYS A 125 -11.03 -11.97 -2.83
N VAL A 126 -10.56 -11.45 -3.98
CA VAL A 126 -9.22 -11.77 -4.51
C VAL A 126 -8.12 -11.27 -3.57
N HIS A 127 -8.25 -10.03 -3.08
CA HIS A 127 -7.27 -9.45 -2.18
C HIS A 127 -7.90 -8.36 -1.29
N LYS A 128 -7.85 -8.56 0.03
CA LYS A 128 -8.48 -7.66 1.02
C LYS A 128 -8.02 -6.20 0.94
N GLY A 129 -6.82 -5.95 0.43
CA GLY A 129 -6.30 -4.58 0.23
C GLY A 129 -7.15 -3.72 -0.71
N TRP A 130 -7.94 -4.32 -1.60
CA TRP A 130 -8.88 -3.59 -2.43
C TRP A 130 -9.97 -2.87 -1.63
N LYS A 131 -10.30 -3.33 -0.43
CA LYS A 131 -11.29 -2.65 0.42
C LYS A 131 -10.91 -1.21 0.72
N VAL A 132 -9.62 -0.97 0.99
CA VAL A 132 -9.09 0.39 1.21
C VAL A 132 -8.86 1.12 -0.11
N GLY A 133 -8.46 0.39 -1.16
CA GLY A 133 -8.17 0.94 -2.49
C GLY A 133 -9.39 1.52 -3.22
N PHE A 134 -10.60 1.29 -2.73
CA PHE A 134 -11.80 1.89 -3.31
C PHE A 134 -12.13 3.27 -2.75
N ASP A 135 -11.41 3.76 -1.75
CA ASP A 135 -11.49 5.15 -1.32
C ASP A 135 -10.66 6.03 -2.28
N LEU A 136 -11.35 6.71 -3.18
CA LEU A 136 -10.73 7.51 -4.23
C LEU A 136 -10.05 8.79 -3.69
N MET A 137 -10.59 9.41 -2.66
CA MET A 137 -10.13 10.75 -2.26
C MET A 137 -8.69 10.78 -1.76
N PRO A 138 -8.23 9.89 -0.86
CA PRO A 138 -6.82 9.81 -0.51
C PRO A 138 -5.93 9.50 -1.72
N ALA A 139 -6.39 8.62 -2.63
CA ALA A 139 -5.65 8.26 -3.83
C ALA A 139 -5.43 9.48 -4.74
N LEU A 140 -6.45 10.26 -5.02
CA LEU A 140 -6.31 11.48 -5.84
C LEU A 140 -5.34 12.49 -5.21
N GLY A 141 -5.38 12.66 -3.88
CA GLY A 141 -4.43 13.52 -3.17
C GLY A 141 -2.97 13.08 -3.38
N GLN A 142 -2.71 11.78 -3.33
CA GLN A 142 -1.39 11.22 -3.58
C GLN A 142 -0.96 11.36 -5.04
N MET A 143 -1.85 11.11 -6.02
CA MET A 143 -1.57 11.34 -7.45
C MET A 143 -1.13 12.78 -7.70
N LYS A 144 -1.84 13.74 -7.14
CA LYS A 144 -1.49 15.17 -7.25
C LYS A 144 -0.12 15.46 -6.64
N ALA A 145 0.17 14.90 -5.48
CA ALA A 145 1.44 15.12 -4.78
C ALA A 145 2.67 14.63 -5.58
N ILE A 146 2.51 13.60 -6.41
CA ILE A 146 3.58 13.06 -7.28
C ILE A 146 3.43 13.46 -8.75
N ASN A 147 2.51 14.38 -9.07
CA ASN A 147 2.23 14.85 -10.43
C ASN A 147 1.91 13.69 -11.42
N MET A 148 1.16 12.71 -10.95
CA MET A 148 0.71 11.58 -11.78
C MET A 148 -0.58 11.96 -12.51
N LYS A 149 -0.63 11.74 -13.81
CA LYS A 149 -1.82 12.05 -14.63
C LYS A 149 -2.82 10.90 -14.61
N VAL A 150 -4.11 11.27 -14.55
CA VAL A 150 -5.20 10.31 -14.72
C VAL A 150 -5.39 10.03 -16.21
N HIS A 151 -5.47 8.76 -16.60
CA HIS A 151 -5.74 8.38 -17.97
C HIS A 151 -7.10 8.92 -18.45
N PRO A 152 -7.25 9.44 -19.69
CA PRO A 152 -8.49 10.06 -20.17
C PRO A 152 -9.74 9.21 -19.98
N GLY A 153 -9.65 7.89 -20.18
CA GLY A 153 -10.76 6.96 -19.96
C GLY A 153 -11.19 6.88 -18.49
N ALA A 154 -10.23 6.80 -17.56
CA ALA A 154 -10.51 6.84 -16.13
C ALA A 154 -11.07 8.21 -15.69
N ALA A 155 -10.51 9.31 -16.23
CA ALA A 155 -10.99 10.66 -15.95
C ALA A 155 -12.45 10.84 -16.36
N ARG A 156 -12.85 10.32 -17.53
CA ARG A 156 -14.25 10.33 -18.01
C ARG A 156 -15.17 9.63 -17.01
N TYR A 157 -14.82 8.42 -16.59
CA TYR A 157 -15.60 7.68 -15.61
C TYR A 157 -15.79 8.44 -14.28
N TRP A 158 -14.69 8.98 -13.74
CA TRP A 158 -14.74 9.70 -12.48
C TRP A 158 -15.54 10.99 -12.56
N LYS A 159 -15.45 11.71 -13.69
CA LYS A 159 -16.26 12.89 -13.96
C LYS A 159 -17.77 12.57 -13.97
N GLU A 160 -18.18 11.46 -14.59
CA GLU A 160 -19.56 10.97 -14.58
C GLU A 160 -20.04 10.60 -13.17
N LYS A 161 -19.12 10.22 -12.28
CA LYS A 161 -19.40 9.97 -10.86
C LYS A 161 -19.34 11.20 -9.97
N GLY A 162 -19.21 12.39 -10.55
CA GLY A 162 -19.18 13.66 -9.82
C GLY A 162 -17.82 14.01 -9.20
N HIS A 163 -16.75 13.27 -9.53
CA HIS A 163 -15.42 13.57 -9.03
C HIS A 163 -14.65 14.47 -10.02
N ASN A 164 -14.15 15.59 -9.51
CA ASN A 164 -13.29 16.46 -10.32
C ASN A 164 -11.86 15.89 -10.31
N VAL A 165 -11.44 15.34 -11.44
CA VAL A 165 -10.10 14.84 -11.70
C VAL A 165 -9.35 15.68 -12.74
N SER A 166 -9.86 16.90 -13.05
CA SER A 166 -9.19 17.83 -13.95
C SER A 166 -7.96 18.43 -13.24
N GLY A 167 -6.83 18.44 -13.93
CA GLY A 167 -5.57 18.94 -13.37
C GLY A 167 -4.63 17.85 -12.81
N PHE A 168 -4.96 16.59 -13.09
CA PHE A 168 -4.12 15.43 -12.83
C PHE A 168 -3.47 14.92 -14.12
#